data_52ad2a28a6e456d1c892d7115309b314
#
_entry.id   52ad2a28a6e456d1c892d7115309b314
#
_cell.length_a   1.000
_cell.length_b   1.000
_cell.length_c   1.000
_cell.angle_alpha   90.00
_cell.angle_beta   90.00
_cell.angle_gamma   90.00
#
_symmetry.space_group_name_H-M   'P 1'
#
loop_
_entity.id
_entity.type
_entity.pdbx_description
1 polymer ?
#
loop_
_entity_poly.entity_id
_entity_poly.type
_entity_poly.pdbx_seq_one_letter_code
_entity_poly.pdbx_strand_id
1 'polypeptide(L)'
;MFDIEWYLSGPADRGLSIRLACRAFNISETCYRYRYRAKLSAENAQIADWLVRLTHNQRNWGFGLCFLYLRNVKGFRWNHKRVYRIYRAMELNLRIKPKRRLVREKPEPLAVPQRANECWSMDFMHDQLEDGRRFRLLNVIDDYNREGLGMEVDFSLPAERVIRALEQIIDWRGKPALIRCDNGPEYISGALATWAHKAGIELVYIQPGKPQQNAYVERFNRTVRYDWLAHYLFESIEEVQTFATRWLWSYNHERPNMALGGITPQQKLTMAA
;
A
#
# COMPACT_ATOMS: atom_id res chain seq x y z
N MET A 1 -19.30 -30.29 28.23
CA MET A 1 -18.00 -29.68 28.62
C MET A 1 -17.96 -29.81 30.13
N PHE A 2 -17.34 -30.89 30.65
CA PHE A 2 -17.26 -31.14 32.07
C PHE A 2 -16.28 -30.14 32.70
N ASP A 3 -16.73 -29.45 33.71
CA ASP A 3 -15.99 -28.40 34.41
C ASP A 3 -14.84 -29.03 35.20
N ILE A 4 -13.66 -29.00 34.63
CA ILE A 4 -12.43 -29.54 35.24
C ILE A 4 -12.11 -28.83 36.56
N GLU A 5 -12.51 -27.59 36.72
CA GLU A 5 -12.35 -26.83 37.97
C GLU A 5 -13.12 -27.40 39.13
N TRP A 6 -14.31 -28.00 38.88
CA TRP A 6 -15.08 -28.67 39.93
C TRP A 6 -14.40 -29.91 40.47
N TYR A 7 -13.67 -30.66 39.61
CA TYR A 7 -12.90 -31.81 40.04
C TYR A 7 -11.57 -31.47 40.71
N LEU A 8 -11.01 -30.31 40.42
CA LEU A 8 -9.68 -29.90 40.90
C LEU A 8 -9.72 -28.99 42.12
N SER A 9 -10.85 -28.39 42.45
CA SER A 9 -11.07 -27.65 43.69
C SER A 9 -11.23 -28.57 44.93
N GLY A 10 -11.52 -29.85 44.74
CA GLY A 10 -11.65 -30.81 45.81
C GLY A 10 -10.39 -31.60 46.26
N PRO A 11 -9.28 -31.68 45.48
CA PRO A 11 -8.11 -32.45 45.87
C PRO A 11 -7.22 -31.83 46.95
N ALA A 12 -7.18 -30.50 47.04
CA ALA A 12 -6.34 -29.84 48.05
C ALA A 12 -6.77 -30.16 49.49
N ASP A 13 -8.09 -30.27 49.70
CA ASP A 13 -8.66 -30.64 51.01
C ASP A 13 -8.58 -32.14 51.35
N ARG A 14 -8.20 -32.98 50.38
CA ARG A 14 -8.12 -34.44 50.51
C ARG A 14 -6.70 -35.01 50.47
N GLY A 15 -5.67 -34.18 50.52
CA GLY A 15 -4.26 -34.61 50.56
C GLY A 15 -3.73 -35.24 49.25
N LEU A 16 -4.47 -35.14 48.12
CA LEU A 16 -4.02 -35.65 46.83
C LEU A 16 -2.99 -34.69 46.22
N SER A 17 -1.84 -35.22 45.81
CA SER A 17 -0.81 -34.40 45.18
C SER A 17 -1.24 -33.99 43.76
N ILE A 18 -0.96 -32.73 43.39
CA ILE A 18 -1.19 -32.17 42.03
C ILE A 18 -0.59 -33.12 40.96
N ARG A 19 0.57 -33.69 41.25
CA ARG A 19 1.26 -34.63 40.36
C ARG A 19 0.43 -35.90 40.08
N LEU A 20 -0.26 -36.42 41.07
CA LEU A 20 -1.11 -37.62 40.94
C LEU A 20 -2.37 -37.26 40.13
N ALA A 21 -2.99 -36.15 40.41
CA ALA A 21 -4.13 -35.64 39.65
C ALA A 21 -3.76 -35.40 38.18
N CYS A 22 -2.66 -34.71 37.90
CA CYS A 22 -2.19 -34.49 36.54
C CYS A 22 -1.93 -35.78 35.77
N ARG A 23 -1.38 -36.78 36.42
CA ARG A 23 -1.15 -38.10 35.81
C ARG A 23 -2.46 -38.82 35.51
N ALA A 24 -3.46 -38.74 36.38
CA ALA A 24 -4.78 -39.35 36.17
C ALA A 24 -5.52 -38.74 34.96
N PHE A 25 -5.37 -37.45 34.73
CA PHE A 25 -5.98 -36.71 33.59
C PHE A 25 -5.08 -36.63 32.37
N ASN A 26 -3.89 -37.22 32.37
CA ASN A 26 -2.90 -37.18 31.29
C ASN A 26 -2.52 -35.74 30.84
N ILE A 27 -2.39 -34.82 31.80
CA ILE A 27 -1.94 -33.45 31.60
C ILE A 27 -0.62 -33.23 32.35
N SER A 28 0.24 -32.33 31.79
CA SER A 28 1.48 -31.94 32.50
C SER A 28 1.18 -31.02 33.68
N GLU A 29 2.00 -31.06 34.74
CA GLU A 29 1.91 -30.10 35.83
C GLU A 29 2.10 -28.65 35.34
N THR A 30 2.90 -28.44 34.29
CA THR A 30 3.09 -27.16 33.66
C THR A 30 1.80 -26.66 33.01
N CYS A 31 1.05 -27.55 32.34
CA CYS A 31 -0.26 -27.26 31.76
C CYS A 31 -1.29 -26.92 32.84
N TYR A 32 -1.33 -27.67 33.93
CA TYR A 32 -2.21 -27.43 35.06
C TYR A 32 -1.91 -26.09 35.77
N ARG A 33 -0.62 -25.76 35.97
CA ARG A 33 -0.19 -24.50 36.60
C ARG A 33 -0.21 -23.34 35.67
N TYR A 34 -0.49 -23.55 34.38
CA TYR A 34 -0.58 -22.47 33.41
C TYR A 34 -1.76 -21.56 33.72
N ARG A 35 -1.45 -20.41 34.30
CA ARG A 35 -2.43 -19.33 34.46
C ARG A 35 -2.21 -18.37 33.30
N TYR A 36 -3.25 -18.14 32.52
CA TYR A 36 -3.27 -17.11 31.52
C TYR A 36 -2.96 -15.76 32.21
N ARG A 37 -1.75 -15.31 32.07
CA ARG A 37 -1.39 -13.99 32.59
C ARG A 37 -2.03 -12.95 31.69
N ALA A 38 -3.02 -12.23 32.19
CA ALA A 38 -3.60 -11.05 31.58
C ALA A 38 -2.60 -9.86 31.45
N LYS A 39 -1.30 -10.14 31.42
CA LYS A 39 -0.19 -9.19 31.48
C LYS A 39 -0.09 -8.28 30.26
N LEU A 40 -1.09 -8.30 29.38
CA LEU A 40 -1.05 -7.68 28.06
C LEU A 40 -2.28 -6.82 27.76
N SER A 41 -3.13 -6.49 28.75
CA SER A 41 -4.39 -5.81 28.45
C SER A 41 -4.16 -4.39 27.89
N ALA A 42 -3.30 -3.58 28.49
CA ALA A 42 -3.08 -2.20 28.05
C ALA A 42 -2.39 -2.12 26.68
N GLU A 43 -1.30 -2.89 26.48
CA GLU A 43 -0.59 -2.90 25.19
C GLU A 43 -1.42 -3.58 24.08
N ASN A 44 -2.23 -4.60 24.40
CA ASN A 44 -3.16 -5.19 23.45
C ASN A 44 -4.28 -4.20 23.08
N ALA A 45 -4.78 -3.42 24.05
CA ALA A 45 -5.74 -2.36 23.80
C ALA A 45 -5.16 -1.27 22.88
N GLN A 46 -3.90 -0.88 23.11
CA GLN A 46 -3.21 0.04 22.22
C GLN A 46 -3.06 -0.48 20.79
N ILE A 47 -2.67 -1.76 20.65
CA ILE A 47 -2.58 -2.39 19.32
C ILE A 47 -3.97 -2.40 18.64
N ALA A 48 -5.01 -2.76 19.40
CA ALA A 48 -6.37 -2.81 18.89
C ALA A 48 -6.87 -1.44 18.42
N ASP A 49 -6.66 -0.39 19.21
CA ASP A 49 -7.01 0.99 18.87
C ASP A 49 -6.31 1.45 17.58
N TRP A 50 -5.00 1.22 17.46
CA TRP A 50 -4.27 1.51 16.23
C TRP A 50 -4.81 0.77 15.02
N LEU A 51 -5.12 -0.52 15.15
CA LEU A 51 -5.66 -1.33 14.04
C LEU A 51 -7.04 -0.84 13.60
N VAL A 52 -7.92 -0.48 14.54
CA VAL A 52 -9.24 0.08 14.23
C VAL A 52 -9.12 1.40 13.49
N ARG A 53 -8.30 2.33 14.01
CA ARG A 53 -8.06 3.62 13.34
C ARG A 53 -7.52 3.46 11.93
N LEU A 54 -6.53 2.56 11.75
CA LEU A 54 -5.94 2.31 10.44
C LEU A 54 -6.95 1.73 9.45
N THR A 55 -7.71 0.72 9.85
CA THR A 55 -8.69 0.08 8.96
C THR A 55 -9.91 0.96 8.69
N HIS A 56 -10.23 1.88 9.60
CA HIS A 56 -11.27 2.88 9.38
C HIS A 56 -10.83 3.93 8.35
N ASN A 57 -9.62 4.47 8.50
CA ASN A 57 -9.09 5.51 7.61
C ASN A 57 -8.62 4.95 6.27
N GLN A 58 -8.10 3.73 6.26
CA GLN A 58 -7.51 3.07 5.10
C GLN A 58 -8.26 1.76 4.81
N ARG A 59 -9.49 1.87 4.30
CA ARG A 59 -10.43 0.74 4.14
C ARG A 59 -9.90 -0.44 3.32
N ASN A 60 -8.95 -0.18 2.43
CA ASN A 60 -8.34 -1.20 1.56
C ASN A 60 -7.02 -1.77 2.10
N TRP A 61 -6.58 -1.32 3.27
CA TRP A 61 -5.38 -1.87 3.88
C TRP A 61 -5.70 -3.18 4.60
N GLY A 62 -5.15 -4.27 4.08
CA GLY A 62 -5.16 -5.55 4.79
C GLY A 62 -4.10 -5.58 5.89
N PHE A 63 -4.11 -6.66 6.67
CA PHE A 63 -3.19 -6.86 7.79
C PHE A 63 -1.72 -6.52 7.46
N GLY A 64 -1.23 -6.95 6.29
CA GLY A 64 0.17 -6.72 5.90
C GLY A 64 0.55 -5.24 5.86
N LEU A 65 -0.28 -4.39 5.26
CA LEU A 65 -0.03 -2.95 5.21
C LEU A 65 -0.17 -2.29 6.58
N CYS A 66 -1.19 -2.67 7.36
CA CYS A 66 -1.37 -2.17 8.72
C CYS A 66 -0.15 -2.49 9.60
N PHE A 67 0.32 -3.74 9.56
CA PHE A 67 1.48 -4.17 10.34
C PHE A 67 2.76 -3.43 9.92
N LEU A 68 3.02 -3.31 8.62
CA LEU A 68 4.20 -2.61 8.10
C LEU A 68 4.17 -1.12 8.42
N TYR A 69 3.01 -0.49 8.37
CA TYR A 69 2.85 0.89 8.81
C TYR A 69 3.19 1.07 10.29
N LEU A 70 2.63 0.23 11.15
CA LEU A 70 2.91 0.28 12.59
C LEU A 70 4.41 0.06 12.88
N ARG A 71 5.05 -0.86 12.15
CA ARG A 71 6.44 -1.22 12.35
C ARG A 71 7.42 -0.19 11.74
N ASN A 72 7.24 0.16 10.46
CA ASN A 72 8.24 0.87 9.68
C ASN A 72 8.00 2.39 9.65
N VAL A 73 6.74 2.84 9.82
CA VAL A 73 6.39 4.27 9.83
C VAL A 73 6.25 4.77 11.26
N LYS A 74 5.53 4.03 12.13
CA LYS A 74 5.33 4.42 13.54
C LYS A 74 6.41 3.89 14.49
N GLY A 75 7.27 2.97 14.06
CA GLY A 75 8.40 2.46 14.83
C GLY A 75 8.05 1.47 15.93
N PHE A 76 6.81 0.94 15.98
CA PHE A 76 6.42 -0.04 16.99
C PHE A 76 7.09 -1.39 16.76
N ARG A 77 7.74 -1.94 17.79
CA ARG A 77 8.44 -3.23 17.73
C ARG A 77 7.58 -4.42 18.18
N TRP A 78 6.27 -4.33 17.93
CA TRP A 78 5.36 -5.41 18.31
C TRP A 78 5.58 -6.66 17.47
N ASN A 79 5.41 -7.82 18.12
CA ASN A 79 5.56 -9.10 17.45
C ASN A 79 4.42 -9.31 16.42
N HIS A 80 4.78 -9.70 15.18
CA HIS A 80 3.84 -9.95 14.09
C HIS A 80 2.70 -10.90 14.46
N LYS A 81 3.02 -12.04 15.11
CA LYS A 81 2.01 -13.05 15.52
C LYS A 81 1.02 -12.47 16.54
N ARG A 82 1.50 -11.59 17.44
CA ARG A 82 0.66 -10.92 18.42
C ARG A 82 -0.31 -9.94 17.77
N VAL A 83 0.19 -9.06 16.90
CA VAL A 83 -0.62 -8.08 16.17
C VAL A 83 -1.65 -8.81 15.29
N TYR A 84 -1.24 -9.87 14.60
CA TYR A 84 -2.13 -10.66 13.74
C TYR A 84 -3.26 -11.33 14.52
N ARG A 85 -2.97 -11.88 15.70
CA ARG A 85 -4.00 -12.48 16.57
C ARG A 85 -5.06 -11.44 16.98
N ILE A 86 -4.64 -10.23 17.35
CA ILE A 86 -5.56 -9.15 17.72
C ILE A 86 -6.37 -8.70 16.49
N TYR A 87 -5.72 -8.51 15.35
CA TYR A 87 -6.38 -8.16 14.08
C TYR A 87 -7.50 -9.16 13.72
N ARG A 88 -7.23 -10.46 13.87
CA ARG A 88 -8.23 -11.50 13.62
C ARG A 88 -9.33 -11.53 14.67
N ALA A 89 -9.00 -11.37 15.94
CA ALA A 89 -9.98 -11.34 17.02
C ALA A 89 -11.00 -10.20 16.88
N MET A 90 -10.59 -9.10 16.25
CA MET A 90 -11.44 -7.94 15.95
C MET A 90 -12.15 -8.03 14.60
N GLU A 91 -12.04 -9.14 13.88
CA GLU A 91 -12.69 -9.38 12.58
C GLU A 91 -12.37 -8.33 11.49
N LEU A 92 -11.18 -7.70 11.55
CA LEU A 92 -10.75 -6.65 10.62
C LEU A 92 -10.31 -7.19 9.25
N ASN A 93 -10.46 -8.48 9.00
CA ASN A 93 -10.05 -9.11 7.74
C ASN A 93 -10.88 -8.57 6.56
N LEU A 94 -10.18 -8.17 5.49
CA LEU A 94 -10.84 -7.82 4.24
C LEU A 94 -11.57 -9.05 3.68
N ARG A 95 -12.84 -8.88 3.31
CA ARG A 95 -13.64 -9.91 2.63
C ARG A 95 -13.24 -10.00 1.16
N ILE A 96 -12.14 -10.68 0.88
CA ILE A 96 -11.68 -10.88 -0.50
C ILE A 96 -12.22 -12.22 -0.99
N LYS A 97 -13.08 -12.18 -2.02
CA LYS A 97 -13.49 -13.40 -2.73
C LYS A 97 -12.29 -13.93 -3.51
N PRO A 98 -11.85 -15.18 -3.32
CA PRO A 98 -10.76 -15.75 -4.09
C PRO A 98 -11.18 -15.82 -5.56
N LYS A 99 -10.45 -15.13 -6.43
CA LYS A 99 -10.63 -15.27 -7.90
C LYS A 99 -9.77 -16.42 -8.38
N ARG A 100 -10.35 -17.27 -9.25
CA ARG A 100 -9.59 -18.32 -9.94
C ARG A 100 -8.50 -17.65 -10.77
N ARG A 101 -7.23 -17.89 -10.44
CA ARG A 101 -6.11 -17.34 -11.21
C ARG A 101 -5.96 -18.13 -12.49
N LEU A 102 -6.00 -17.45 -13.63
CA LEU A 102 -5.52 -18.00 -14.88
C LEU A 102 -4.00 -18.17 -14.78
N VAL A 103 -3.51 -19.36 -15.12
CA VAL A 103 -2.06 -19.61 -15.22
C VAL A 103 -1.62 -18.90 -16.50
N ARG A 104 -0.81 -17.85 -16.34
CA ARG A 104 -0.17 -17.13 -17.44
C ARG A 104 1.33 -17.30 -17.30
N GLU A 105 2.05 -17.32 -18.40
CA GLU A 105 3.50 -17.21 -18.34
C GLU A 105 3.90 -15.94 -17.58
N LYS A 106 4.91 -16.08 -16.74
CA LYS A 106 5.43 -14.91 -16.01
C LYS A 106 6.14 -14.01 -17.02
N PRO A 107 5.70 -12.75 -17.18
CA PRO A 107 6.42 -11.81 -18.02
C PRO A 107 7.82 -11.58 -17.48
N GLU A 108 8.75 -11.23 -18.36
CA GLU A 108 10.09 -10.82 -17.94
C GLU A 108 9.98 -9.65 -16.94
N PRO A 109 10.71 -9.72 -15.81
CA PRO A 109 10.71 -8.63 -14.84
C PRO A 109 11.22 -7.35 -15.50
N LEU A 110 10.49 -6.24 -15.29
CA LEU A 110 10.96 -4.93 -15.70
C LEU A 110 12.23 -4.58 -14.92
N ALA A 111 13.26 -4.13 -15.62
CA ALA A 111 14.49 -3.67 -14.98
C ALA A 111 14.18 -2.56 -13.96
N VAL A 112 14.68 -2.72 -12.75
CA VAL A 112 14.53 -1.71 -11.69
C VAL A 112 15.67 -0.71 -11.85
N PRO A 113 15.39 0.59 -12.02
CA PRO A 113 16.43 1.63 -12.01
C PRO A 113 17.27 1.57 -10.73
N GLN A 114 18.52 1.95 -10.83
CA GLN A 114 19.47 1.87 -9.70
C GLN A 114 19.47 3.14 -8.84
N ARG A 115 19.00 4.24 -9.38
CA ARG A 115 18.97 5.56 -8.72
C ARG A 115 17.71 6.35 -9.06
N ALA A 116 17.39 7.30 -8.22
CA ALA A 116 16.31 8.25 -8.47
C ALA A 116 16.56 9.08 -9.74
N ASN A 117 15.49 9.47 -10.41
CA ASN A 117 15.51 10.22 -11.67
C ASN A 117 16.21 9.48 -12.84
N GLU A 118 16.42 8.19 -12.75
CA GLU A 118 16.92 7.40 -13.89
C GLU A 118 15.79 7.14 -14.88
N CYS A 119 14.61 6.72 -14.38
CA CYS A 119 13.44 6.45 -15.20
C CYS A 119 12.18 6.91 -14.48
N TRP A 120 11.41 7.78 -15.11
CA TRP A 120 10.04 8.06 -14.71
C TRP A 120 9.06 7.29 -15.60
N SER A 121 7.96 6.85 -15.05
CA SER A 121 6.83 6.29 -15.80
C SER A 121 5.62 7.20 -15.65
N MET A 122 4.89 7.42 -16.73
CA MET A 122 3.64 8.17 -16.70
C MET A 122 2.52 7.46 -17.42
N ASP A 123 1.30 7.71 -16.96
CA ASP A 123 0.09 7.12 -17.56
C ASP A 123 -1.15 7.93 -17.19
N PHE A 124 -2.20 7.81 -18.02
CA PHE A 124 -3.48 8.44 -17.79
C PHE A 124 -4.49 7.49 -17.14
N MET A 125 -5.26 8.07 -16.24
CA MET A 125 -6.50 7.46 -15.75
C MET A 125 -7.70 8.33 -16.14
N HIS A 126 -8.88 7.73 -16.14
CA HIS A 126 -10.14 8.41 -16.42
C HIS A 126 -11.14 8.11 -15.31
N ASP A 127 -11.96 9.11 -14.99
CA ASP A 127 -13.13 8.98 -14.12
C ASP A 127 -14.18 10.03 -14.49
N GLN A 128 -15.23 10.16 -13.69
CA GLN A 128 -16.30 11.13 -13.90
C GLN A 128 -16.70 11.81 -12.59
N LEU A 129 -17.10 13.06 -12.68
CA LEU A 129 -17.73 13.80 -11.60
C LEU A 129 -19.16 13.31 -11.34
N GLU A 130 -19.78 13.77 -10.26
CA GLU A 130 -21.17 13.45 -9.90
C GLU A 130 -22.16 13.81 -11.02
N ASP A 131 -21.93 14.91 -11.73
CA ASP A 131 -22.73 15.37 -12.85
C ASP A 131 -22.50 14.60 -14.17
N GLY A 132 -21.62 13.58 -14.15
CA GLY A 132 -21.28 12.74 -15.31
C GLY A 132 -20.20 13.29 -16.21
N ARG A 133 -19.68 14.52 -16.00
CA ARG A 133 -18.55 15.03 -16.78
C ARG A 133 -17.30 14.21 -16.53
N ARG A 134 -16.69 13.74 -17.61
CA ARG A 134 -15.47 12.93 -17.54
C ARG A 134 -14.27 13.81 -17.31
N PHE A 135 -13.34 13.34 -16.47
CA PHE A 135 -12.05 13.95 -16.24
C PHE A 135 -10.91 12.93 -16.40
N ARG A 136 -9.71 13.45 -16.49
CA ARG A 136 -8.49 12.67 -16.66
C ARG A 136 -7.53 12.99 -15.51
N LEU A 137 -6.72 11.99 -15.15
CA LEU A 137 -5.60 12.15 -14.23
C LEU A 137 -4.33 11.74 -14.98
N LEU A 138 -3.33 12.60 -15.02
CA LEU A 138 -1.97 12.25 -15.40
C LEU A 138 -1.23 11.84 -14.12
N ASN A 139 -0.74 10.63 -14.07
CA ASN A 139 0.08 10.12 -12.98
C ASN A 139 1.53 10.00 -13.45
N VAL A 140 2.46 10.52 -12.66
CA VAL A 140 3.90 10.42 -12.90
C VAL A 140 4.57 9.83 -11.67
N ILE A 141 5.40 8.80 -11.86
CA ILE A 141 6.12 8.13 -10.77
C ILE A 141 7.60 7.96 -11.10
N ASP A 142 8.45 7.91 -10.08
CA ASP A 142 9.83 7.46 -10.21
C ASP A 142 9.90 5.94 -10.07
N ASP A 143 10.43 5.26 -11.07
CA ASP A 143 10.50 3.80 -11.11
C ASP A 143 11.51 3.21 -10.11
N TYR A 144 12.46 4.00 -9.60
CA TYR A 144 13.43 3.56 -8.61
C TYR A 144 12.81 3.30 -7.24
N ASN A 145 12.16 4.31 -6.69
CA ASN A 145 11.61 4.27 -5.32
C ASN A 145 10.08 4.21 -5.28
N ARG A 146 9.40 4.12 -6.44
CA ARG A 146 7.93 4.09 -6.56
C ARG A 146 7.25 5.35 -6.04
N GLU A 147 7.98 6.44 -5.92
CA GLU A 147 7.46 7.73 -5.49
C GLU A 147 6.49 8.27 -6.52
N GLY A 148 5.30 8.69 -6.09
CA GLY A 148 4.42 9.47 -6.94
C GLY A 148 4.94 10.90 -7.01
N LEU A 149 5.35 11.33 -8.18
CA LEU A 149 5.95 12.63 -8.41
C LEU A 149 4.90 13.71 -8.70
N GLY A 150 3.81 13.34 -9.35
CA GLY A 150 2.74 14.26 -9.68
C GLY A 150 1.45 13.53 -10.04
N MET A 151 0.33 14.20 -9.76
CA MET A 151 -1.01 13.84 -10.18
C MET A 151 -1.71 15.11 -10.66
N GLU A 152 -1.83 15.27 -11.96
CA GLU A 152 -2.52 16.41 -12.57
C GLU A 152 -3.93 15.98 -12.98
N VAL A 153 -4.94 16.76 -12.60
CA VAL A 153 -6.35 16.46 -12.87
C VAL A 153 -6.96 17.56 -13.70
N ASP A 154 -7.59 17.20 -14.83
CA ASP A 154 -8.34 18.16 -15.66
C ASP A 154 -9.36 17.40 -16.53
N PHE A 155 -10.31 18.13 -17.11
CA PHE A 155 -11.21 17.60 -18.13
C PHE A 155 -10.47 17.21 -19.41
N SER A 156 -9.41 17.95 -19.75
CA SER A 156 -8.54 17.68 -20.88
C SER A 156 -7.08 17.90 -20.49
N LEU A 157 -6.23 16.97 -20.87
CA LEU A 157 -4.79 17.03 -20.63
C LEU A 157 -4.04 16.92 -21.96
N PRO A 158 -4.06 18.00 -22.78
CA PRO A 158 -3.27 18.05 -24.01
C PRO A 158 -1.78 18.08 -23.70
N ALA A 159 -0.94 17.89 -24.73
CA ALA A 159 0.51 17.78 -24.58
C ALA A 159 1.13 18.97 -23.82
N GLU A 160 0.64 20.18 -24.03
CA GLU A 160 1.12 21.40 -23.37
C GLU A 160 0.87 21.36 -21.86
N ARG A 161 -0.26 20.80 -21.43
CA ARG A 161 -0.56 20.60 -19.99
C ARG A 161 0.33 19.51 -19.39
N VAL A 162 0.57 18.43 -20.13
CA VAL A 162 1.51 17.37 -19.72
C VAL A 162 2.91 17.94 -19.55
N ILE A 163 3.40 18.72 -20.53
CA ILE A 163 4.71 19.39 -20.48
C ILE A 163 4.81 20.28 -19.24
N ARG A 164 3.81 21.15 -19.02
CA ARG A 164 3.79 22.01 -17.84
C ARG A 164 3.83 21.26 -16.52
N ALA A 165 3.07 20.16 -16.42
CA ALA A 165 3.11 19.31 -15.23
C ALA A 165 4.48 18.65 -15.02
N LEU A 166 5.13 18.18 -16.10
CA LEU A 166 6.48 17.63 -16.04
C LEU A 166 7.53 18.67 -15.65
N GLU A 167 7.44 19.90 -16.19
CA GLU A 167 8.32 21.01 -15.83
C GLU A 167 8.22 21.35 -14.34
N GLN A 168 7.01 21.44 -13.80
CA GLN A 168 6.79 21.64 -12.36
C GLN A 168 7.42 20.54 -11.52
N ILE A 169 7.32 19.28 -11.95
CA ILE A 169 7.98 18.17 -11.24
C ILE A 169 9.51 18.30 -11.33
N ILE A 170 10.05 18.63 -12.49
CA ILE A 170 11.49 18.80 -12.72
C ILE A 170 12.07 19.90 -11.83
N ASP A 171 11.35 20.99 -11.62
CA ASP A 171 11.79 22.13 -10.81
C ASP A 171 12.09 21.75 -9.35
N TRP A 172 11.31 20.86 -8.74
CA TRP A 172 11.53 20.47 -7.35
C TRP A 172 12.24 19.13 -7.18
N ARG A 173 12.17 18.24 -8.19
CA ARG A 173 12.69 16.86 -8.08
C ARG A 173 13.98 16.64 -8.85
N GLY A 174 14.25 17.50 -9.81
CA GLY A 174 15.33 17.35 -10.79
C GLY A 174 14.89 16.56 -12.02
N LYS A 175 15.71 16.61 -13.04
CA LYS A 175 15.41 16.07 -14.36
C LYS A 175 15.63 14.56 -14.44
N PRO A 176 14.71 13.78 -15.04
CA PRO A 176 14.92 12.38 -15.31
C PRO A 176 15.84 12.16 -16.52
N ALA A 177 16.51 11.02 -16.60
CA ALA A 177 17.24 10.62 -17.79
C ALA A 177 16.29 10.17 -18.90
N LEU A 178 15.25 9.41 -18.53
CA LEU A 178 14.22 8.98 -19.46
C LEU A 178 12.81 9.00 -18.84
N ILE A 179 11.80 9.15 -19.70
CA ILE A 179 10.39 9.04 -19.34
C ILE A 179 9.76 7.94 -20.18
N ARG A 180 9.11 6.99 -19.52
CA ARG A 180 8.35 5.91 -20.15
C ARG A 180 6.87 6.23 -20.16
N CYS A 181 6.22 6.05 -21.32
CA CYS A 181 4.79 6.26 -21.50
C CYS A 181 4.21 5.24 -22.49
N ASP A 182 2.90 5.18 -22.55
CA ASP A 182 2.21 4.42 -23.58
C ASP A 182 2.22 5.14 -24.93
N ASN A 183 1.61 4.51 -25.95
CA ASN A 183 1.47 5.09 -27.30
C ASN A 183 0.18 5.92 -27.44
N GLY A 184 -0.31 6.54 -26.38
CA GLY A 184 -1.47 7.43 -26.46
C GLY A 184 -1.24 8.63 -27.40
N PRO A 185 -2.27 9.15 -28.06
CA PRO A 185 -2.14 10.28 -29.02
C PRO A 185 -1.54 11.52 -28.37
N GLU A 186 -1.75 11.73 -27.09
CA GLU A 186 -1.20 12.84 -26.31
C GLU A 186 0.32 12.74 -26.14
N TYR A 187 0.84 11.52 -26.06
CA TYR A 187 2.26 11.24 -25.89
C TYR A 187 3.03 11.21 -27.23
N ILE A 188 2.34 10.80 -28.31
CA ILE A 188 2.94 10.78 -29.66
C ILE A 188 2.96 12.21 -30.28
N SER A 189 2.47 13.21 -29.56
CA SER A 189 2.45 14.58 -30.07
C SER A 189 3.86 15.10 -30.34
N GLY A 190 4.03 15.76 -31.49
CA GLY A 190 5.31 16.41 -31.82
C GLY A 190 5.77 17.44 -30.78
N ALA A 191 4.84 18.05 -30.04
CA ALA A 191 5.13 19.02 -28.99
C ALA A 191 5.89 18.35 -27.82
N LEU A 192 5.39 17.22 -27.30
CA LEU A 192 6.05 16.50 -26.19
C LEU A 192 7.42 15.95 -26.60
N ALA A 193 7.53 15.38 -27.82
CA ALA A 193 8.80 14.86 -28.32
C ALA A 193 9.84 15.99 -28.51
N THR A 194 9.42 17.14 -29.06
CA THR A 194 10.29 18.31 -29.24
C THR A 194 10.75 18.88 -27.89
N TRP A 195 9.84 18.97 -26.91
CA TRP A 195 10.18 19.41 -25.56
C TRP A 195 11.19 18.47 -24.89
N ALA A 196 10.93 17.17 -24.91
CA ALA A 196 11.81 16.18 -24.29
C ALA A 196 13.21 16.22 -24.90
N HIS A 197 13.31 16.29 -26.24
CA HIS A 197 14.59 16.44 -26.93
C HIS A 197 15.35 17.70 -26.49
N LYS A 198 14.67 18.86 -26.42
CA LYS A 198 15.27 20.12 -25.94
C LYS A 198 15.72 20.03 -24.47
N ALA A 199 14.95 19.34 -23.65
CA ALA A 199 15.27 19.11 -22.25
C ALA A 199 16.38 18.06 -22.05
N GLY A 200 16.78 17.32 -23.10
CA GLY A 200 17.72 16.20 -23.02
C GLY A 200 17.16 15.02 -22.21
N ILE A 201 15.88 14.71 -22.41
CA ILE A 201 15.15 13.62 -21.80
C ILE A 201 14.78 12.61 -22.89
N GLU A 202 15.09 11.34 -22.69
CA GLU A 202 14.69 10.27 -23.60
C GLU A 202 13.23 9.90 -23.38
N LEU A 203 12.41 9.87 -24.44
CA LEU A 203 11.05 9.34 -24.39
C LEU A 203 11.07 7.87 -24.88
N VAL A 204 10.64 6.97 -23.99
CA VAL A 204 10.56 5.53 -24.28
C VAL A 204 9.10 5.11 -24.34
N TYR A 205 8.64 4.79 -25.54
CA TYR A 205 7.27 4.31 -25.75
C TYR A 205 7.20 2.79 -25.55
N ILE A 206 6.19 2.31 -24.83
CA ILE A 206 5.97 0.88 -24.65
C ILE A 206 5.59 0.24 -25.98
N GLN A 207 6.00 -1.00 -26.19
CA GLN A 207 5.66 -1.74 -27.39
C GLN A 207 4.16 -2.14 -27.35
N PRO A 208 3.45 -2.04 -28.49
CA PRO A 208 2.07 -2.52 -28.59
C PRO A 208 1.95 -3.97 -28.08
N GLY A 209 0.95 -4.24 -27.23
CA GLY A 209 0.72 -5.57 -26.65
C GLY A 209 1.64 -5.98 -25.51
N LYS A 210 2.56 -5.10 -25.07
CA LYS A 210 3.44 -5.35 -23.92
C LYS A 210 3.18 -4.41 -22.73
N PRO A 211 1.99 -4.44 -22.11
CA PRO A 211 1.65 -3.55 -21.00
C PRO A 211 2.60 -3.70 -19.80
N GLN A 212 3.21 -4.88 -19.62
CA GLN A 212 4.20 -5.10 -18.56
C GLN A 212 5.38 -4.13 -18.59
N GLN A 213 5.67 -3.50 -19.73
CA GLN A 213 6.73 -2.49 -19.84
C GLN A 213 6.39 -1.19 -19.06
N ASN A 214 5.10 -0.94 -18.72
CA ASN A 214 4.67 0.18 -17.88
C ASN A 214 4.09 -0.29 -16.53
N ALA A 215 4.49 -1.47 -16.06
CA ALA A 215 3.89 -2.14 -14.92
C ALA A 215 3.94 -1.34 -13.60
N TYR A 216 4.91 -0.44 -13.43
CA TYR A 216 5.05 0.32 -12.19
C TYR A 216 3.97 1.39 -12.06
N VAL A 217 3.75 2.19 -13.10
CA VAL A 217 2.67 3.19 -13.08
C VAL A 217 1.30 2.53 -13.17
N GLU A 218 1.14 1.41 -13.89
CA GLU A 218 -0.11 0.64 -13.87
C GLU A 218 -0.44 0.14 -12.45
N ARG A 219 0.57 -0.32 -11.70
CA ARG A 219 0.39 -0.72 -10.31
C ARG A 219 0.04 0.48 -9.42
N PHE A 220 0.65 1.64 -9.67
CA PHE A 220 0.31 2.89 -8.99
C PHE A 220 -1.14 3.28 -9.29
N ASN A 221 -1.54 3.30 -10.56
CA ASN A 221 -2.91 3.61 -11.01
C ASN A 221 -3.95 2.69 -10.36
N ARG A 222 -3.63 1.39 -10.24
CA ARG A 222 -4.48 0.46 -9.50
C ARG A 222 -4.63 0.89 -8.03
N THR A 223 -3.55 1.33 -7.40
CA THR A 223 -3.60 1.81 -6.02
C THR A 223 -4.43 3.07 -5.91
N VAL A 224 -4.25 4.06 -6.80
CA VAL A 224 -5.09 5.26 -6.91
C VAL A 224 -6.57 4.89 -7.01
N ARG A 225 -6.91 3.97 -7.94
CA ARG A 225 -8.29 3.51 -8.15
C ARG A 225 -8.91 2.91 -6.90
N TYR A 226 -8.19 2.01 -6.23
CA TYR A 226 -8.75 1.27 -5.10
C TYR A 226 -8.63 1.99 -3.76
N ASP A 227 -7.63 2.84 -3.55
CA ASP A 227 -7.45 3.51 -2.27
C ASP A 227 -8.42 4.70 -2.11
N TRP A 228 -8.76 5.41 -3.18
CA TRP A 228 -9.64 6.57 -3.08
C TRP A 228 -10.59 6.80 -4.26
N LEU A 229 -10.12 6.76 -5.51
CA LEU A 229 -10.92 7.22 -6.66
C LEU A 229 -12.26 6.48 -6.81
N ALA A 230 -12.32 5.18 -6.51
CA ALA A 230 -13.54 4.38 -6.56
C ALA A 230 -14.43 4.50 -5.28
N HIS A 231 -14.05 5.31 -4.31
CA HIS A 231 -14.77 5.44 -3.05
C HIS A 231 -15.50 6.77 -2.87
N TYR A 232 -15.22 7.75 -3.72
CA TYR A 232 -15.75 9.10 -3.61
C TYR A 232 -16.43 9.50 -4.92
N LEU A 233 -17.50 10.25 -4.81
CA LEU A 233 -18.10 11.03 -5.87
C LEU A 233 -17.66 12.48 -5.65
N PHE A 234 -17.12 13.10 -6.66
CA PHE A 234 -16.59 14.45 -6.59
C PHE A 234 -17.50 15.42 -7.35
N GLU A 235 -17.70 16.59 -6.81
CA GLU A 235 -18.53 17.64 -7.41
C GLU A 235 -17.72 18.50 -8.40
N SER A 236 -16.42 18.68 -8.16
CA SER A 236 -15.57 19.56 -8.98
C SER A 236 -14.17 19.01 -9.23
N ILE A 237 -13.50 19.53 -10.26
CA ILE A 237 -12.10 19.22 -10.58
C ILE A 237 -11.16 19.66 -9.45
N GLU A 238 -11.42 20.79 -8.83
CA GLU A 238 -10.64 21.37 -7.73
C GLU A 238 -10.67 20.44 -6.51
N GLU A 239 -11.83 19.85 -6.24
CA GLU A 239 -11.97 18.85 -5.17
C GLU A 239 -11.15 17.61 -5.48
N VAL A 240 -11.23 17.07 -6.69
CA VAL A 240 -10.42 15.92 -7.12
C VAL A 240 -8.94 16.22 -6.99
N GLN A 241 -8.48 17.39 -7.49
CA GLN A 241 -7.08 17.78 -7.43
C GLN A 241 -6.59 17.95 -5.99
N THR A 242 -7.41 18.55 -5.12
CA THR A 242 -7.08 18.71 -3.69
C THR A 242 -6.93 17.34 -3.02
N PHE A 243 -7.84 16.42 -3.32
CA PHE A 243 -7.78 15.07 -2.78
C PHE A 243 -6.58 14.30 -3.32
N ALA A 244 -6.31 14.37 -4.62
CA ALA A 244 -5.16 13.75 -5.27
C ALA A 244 -3.85 14.19 -4.63
N THR A 245 -3.68 15.49 -4.38
CA THR A 245 -2.49 16.07 -3.76
C THR A 245 -2.27 15.54 -2.34
N ARG A 246 -3.33 15.52 -1.51
CA ARG A 246 -3.27 14.99 -0.14
C ARG A 246 -2.98 13.49 -0.11
N TRP A 247 -3.63 12.75 -1.00
CA TRP A 247 -3.43 11.31 -1.10
C TRP A 247 -2.01 10.98 -1.58
N LEU A 248 -1.47 11.72 -2.55
CA LEU A 248 -0.11 11.54 -3.05
C LEU A 248 0.93 11.73 -1.94
N TRP A 249 0.73 12.75 -1.09
CA TRP A 249 1.57 12.95 0.07
C TRP A 249 1.53 11.73 1.02
N SER A 250 0.33 11.26 1.38
CA SER A 250 0.17 10.06 2.23
C SER A 250 0.76 8.80 1.58
N TYR A 251 0.61 8.66 0.26
CA TYR A 251 1.21 7.56 -0.48
C TYR A 251 2.74 7.54 -0.36
N ASN A 252 3.37 8.68 -0.52
CA ASN A 252 4.83 8.80 -0.48
C ASN A 252 5.39 8.65 0.94
N HIS A 253 4.73 9.21 1.96
CA HIS A 253 5.28 9.33 3.31
C HIS A 253 4.75 8.27 4.29
N GLU A 254 3.52 7.80 4.10
CA GLU A 254 2.87 6.94 5.09
C GLU A 254 2.53 5.54 4.58
N ARG A 255 2.36 5.36 3.27
CA ARG A 255 1.93 4.07 2.73
C ARG A 255 3.12 3.13 2.52
N PRO A 256 3.21 2.00 3.25
CA PRO A 256 4.23 0.99 3.01
C PRO A 256 4.09 0.39 1.61
N ASN A 257 5.19 0.24 0.90
CA ASN A 257 5.23 -0.40 -0.41
C ASN A 257 5.86 -1.78 -0.32
N MET A 258 5.10 -2.82 -0.66
CA MET A 258 5.55 -4.21 -0.56
C MET A 258 6.74 -4.51 -1.48
N ALA A 259 6.83 -3.86 -2.64
CA ALA A 259 7.95 -4.02 -3.57
C ALA A 259 9.26 -3.38 -3.06
N LEU A 260 9.15 -2.47 -2.07
CA LEU A 260 10.28 -1.84 -1.40
C LEU A 260 10.61 -2.51 -0.04
N GLY A 261 10.15 -3.74 0.18
CA GLY A 261 10.35 -4.42 1.47
C GLY A 261 9.48 -3.87 2.61
N GLY A 262 8.42 -3.13 2.27
CA GLY A 262 7.45 -2.60 3.24
C GLY A 262 7.83 -1.24 3.84
N ILE A 263 8.81 -0.55 3.29
CA ILE A 263 9.10 0.86 3.58
C ILE A 263 8.32 1.77 2.65
N THR A 264 8.24 3.06 2.98
CA THR A 264 7.59 4.05 2.11
C THR A 264 8.52 4.51 0.97
N PRO A 265 7.99 5.06 -0.14
CA PRO A 265 8.79 5.67 -1.19
C PRO A 265 9.79 6.70 -0.66
N GLN A 266 9.36 7.57 0.25
CA GLN A 266 10.20 8.59 0.87
C GLN A 266 11.32 8.00 1.74
N GLN A 267 11.03 6.96 2.52
CA GLN A 267 12.07 6.25 3.28
C GLN A 267 13.11 5.63 2.36
N LYS A 268 12.70 5.04 1.22
CA LYS A 268 13.63 4.50 0.23
C LYS A 268 14.54 5.56 -0.34
N LEU A 269 14.02 6.76 -0.61
CA LEU A 269 14.79 7.89 -1.11
C LEU A 269 15.83 8.36 -0.09
N THR A 270 15.41 8.54 1.17
CA THR A 270 16.31 8.97 2.27
C THR A 270 17.44 7.97 2.53
N MET A 271 17.20 6.67 2.30
CA MET A 271 18.25 5.63 2.47
C MET A 271 19.27 5.62 1.32
N ALA A 272 18.96 6.25 0.19
CA ALA A 272 19.81 6.31 -0.99
C ALA A 272 20.60 7.64 -1.10
N ALA A 273 20.23 8.65 -0.30
CA ALA A 273 20.92 9.92 -0.15
C ALA A 273 22.07 9.81 0.87
#